data_9c9ffead81131c15fe1d5b68dc94e55a
#
_entry.id   9c9ffead81131c15fe1d5b68dc94e55a
#
_cell.length_a   1.000
_cell.length_b   1.000
_cell.length_c   1.000
_cell.angle_alpha   90.00
_cell.angle_beta   90.00
_cell.angle_gamma   90.00
#
_symmetry.space_group_name_H-M   'P 1'
#
loop_
_entity.id
_entity.type
_entity.pdbx_description
1 polymer ?
#
loop_
_entity_poly.entity_id
_entity_poly.type
_entity_poly.pdbx_seq_one_letter_code
_entity_poly.pdbx_strand_id
1 'polypeptide(L)'
;MLPKSLSAKDVKSKKRHKSSKVRKVVRGFSSIDTAYIEPQAYIYTVMLQNTNTFEIYHISNGKGQEVVFAPKPSYKVGPYIGWRWVFLGYTIDLTHLSGEARQDLNLSVYSNQIGFDLFWRKSGDDYRISQVNFGKKYNTSGMHNVAFDGFHSSVRGFNVYYIFNHRRFSYPAAYSQSTIQRRSQGSPLAGIGYTRHSLDIDWEKFHEVVNERLGKGYLDDVTDTALMRSNVEYTDFSVSGGYAYNWVFAHNWLLDVSLQLAIAYKHTKGDANTEHKGMFQEFDFRNFNLDGISRIGIVWNNMRWYAGANAIFHAYNYKKKQFQTNNIFGNVNFYVGYNFGSIHKKKKNKTKK
;
A
#
# COMPACT_ATOMS: atom_id res chain seq x y z
N MET A 1 -35.64 -43.74 31.92
CA MET A 1 -36.08 -42.60 31.10
C MET A 1 -35.12 -42.41 29.95
N LEU A 2 -35.51 -42.77 28.75
CA LEU A 2 -34.68 -42.60 27.52
C LEU A 2 -34.87 -41.17 26.98
N PRO A 3 -33.81 -40.49 26.49
CA PRO A 3 -33.96 -39.14 25.95
C PRO A 3 -34.66 -39.20 24.59
N LYS A 4 -35.64 -38.30 24.40
CA LYS A 4 -36.37 -38.13 23.13
C LYS A 4 -35.42 -37.83 21.98
N SER A 5 -35.44 -38.67 20.95
CA SER A 5 -34.73 -38.43 19.68
C SER A 5 -35.28 -37.18 18.99
N LEU A 6 -34.40 -36.22 18.74
CA LEU A 6 -34.74 -35.03 17.96
C LEU A 6 -35.12 -35.45 16.52
N SER A 7 -36.34 -35.09 16.09
CA SER A 7 -36.86 -35.38 14.77
C SER A 7 -36.02 -34.72 13.67
N ALA A 8 -35.83 -35.41 12.54
CA ALA A 8 -35.13 -34.90 11.36
C ALA A 8 -35.71 -33.58 10.80
N LYS A 9 -36.96 -33.25 11.14
CA LYS A 9 -37.61 -31.97 10.84
C LYS A 9 -37.01 -30.81 11.66
N ASP A 10 -36.67 -31.05 12.94
CA ASP A 10 -36.10 -30.00 13.82
C ASP A 10 -34.65 -29.63 13.42
N VAL A 11 -33.88 -30.62 12.95
CA VAL A 11 -32.52 -30.41 12.45
C VAL A 11 -32.53 -29.63 11.12
N LYS A 12 -33.49 -29.91 10.22
CA LYS A 12 -33.65 -29.14 8.95
C LYS A 12 -34.16 -27.72 9.20
N SER A 13 -35.03 -27.50 10.19
CA SER A 13 -35.52 -26.17 10.56
C SER A 13 -34.40 -25.30 11.13
N LYS A 14 -33.58 -25.84 12.07
CA LYS A 14 -32.41 -25.13 12.62
C LYS A 14 -31.36 -24.81 11.57
N LYS A 15 -31.08 -25.72 10.63
CA LYS A 15 -30.14 -25.44 9.50
C LYS A 15 -30.67 -24.36 8.56
N ARG A 16 -31.97 -24.34 8.24
CA ARG A 16 -32.60 -23.32 7.41
C ARG A 16 -32.59 -21.94 8.07
N HIS A 17 -32.79 -21.86 9.38
CA HIS A 17 -32.80 -20.59 10.12
C HIS A 17 -31.36 -19.99 10.25
N LYS A 18 -30.34 -20.85 10.45
CA LYS A 18 -28.93 -20.44 10.47
C LYS A 18 -28.45 -19.95 9.09
N SER A 19 -28.83 -20.63 8.00
CA SER A 19 -28.53 -20.22 6.62
C SER A 19 -29.20 -18.89 6.26
N SER A 20 -30.40 -18.60 6.79
CA SER A 20 -31.09 -17.34 6.53
C SER A 20 -30.46 -16.15 7.25
N LYS A 21 -29.93 -16.33 8.47
CA LYS A 21 -29.20 -15.29 9.22
C LYS A 21 -27.86 -14.97 8.53
N VAL A 22 -27.07 -15.99 8.17
CA VAL A 22 -25.81 -15.81 7.41
C VAL A 22 -26.08 -15.12 6.06
N ARG A 23 -27.14 -15.50 5.36
CA ARG A 23 -27.53 -14.88 4.07
C ARG A 23 -28.01 -13.42 4.26
N LYS A 24 -28.66 -13.08 5.37
CA LYS A 24 -29.01 -11.69 5.71
C LYS A 24 -27.77 -10.85 6.05
N VAL A 25 -26.83 -11.41 6.81
CA VAL A 25 -25.54 -10.77 7.12
C VAL A 25 -24.77 -10.55 5.83
N VAL A 26 -24.57 -11.58 4.99
CA VAL A 26 -23.85 -11.44 3.72
C VAL A 26 -24.54 -10.46 2.75
N ARG A 27 -25.88 -10.41 2.72
CA ARG A 27 -26.62 -9.38 1.94
C ARG A 27 -26.47 -7.98 2.54
N GLY A 28 -26.37 -7.83 3.86
CA GLY A 28 -26.09 -6.57 4.53
C GLY A 28 -24.70 -6.05 4.15
N PHE A 29 -23.72 -6.94 4.09
CA PHE A 29 -22.34 -6.64 3.69
C PHE A 29 -22.17 -6.19 2.23
N SER A 30 -23.03 -6.61 1.32
CA SER A 30 -22.94 -6.25 -0.11
C SER A 30 -24.00 -5.23 -0.54
N SER A 31 -24.80 -4.66 0.39
CA SER A 31 -25.84 -3.70 0.03
C SER A 31 -25.24 -2.34 -0.31
N ILE A 32 -25.58 -1.82 -1.48
CA ILE A 32 -25.25 -0.47 -1.94
C ILE A 32 -26.52 0.33 -2.14
N ASP A 33 -26.43 1.64 -1.98
CA ASP A 33 -27.47 2.59 -2.36
C ASP A 33 -27.28 2.96 -3.84
N THR A 34 -28.18 2.45 -4.70
CA THR A 34 -28.08 2.62 -6.15
C THR A 34 -28.28 4.07 -6.61
N ALA A 35 -28.76 4.97 -5.74
CA ALA A 35 -28.78 6.40 -6.00
C ALA A 35 -27.37 7.03 -5.94
N TYR A 36 -26.42 6.38 -5.26
CA TYR A 36 -25.04 6.83 -5.08
C TYR A 36 -24.03 5.99 -5.85
N ILE A 37 -24.22 4.66 -5.90
CA ILE A 37 -23.28 3.70 -6.48
C ILE A 37 -23.99 2.86 -7.52
N GLU A 38 -23.51 2.86 -8.75
CA GLU A 38 -24.00 2.01 -9.82
C GLU A 38 -23.07 0.80 -10.00
N PRO A 39 -23.58 -0.44 -9.89
CA PRO A 39 -22.78 -1.64 -10.10
C PRO A 39 -22.42 -1.80 -11.58
N GLN A 40 -21.25 -2.41 -11.85
CA GLN A 40 -20.78 -2.70 -13.20
C GLN A 40 -21.74 -3.65 -13.93
N ALA A 41 -22.11 -3.29 -15.15
CA ALA A 41 -23.01 -4.09 -16.02
C ALA A 41 -22.28 -5.15 -16.85
N TYR A 42 -20.96 -5.14 -16.85
CA TYR A 42 -20.10 -6.05 -17.62
C TYR A 42 -19.36 -7.03 -16.73
N ILE A 43 -18.98 -8.19 -17.30
CA ILE A 43 -18.34 -9.29 -16.58
C ILE A 43 -16.82 -9.25 -16.77
N TYR A 44 -16.37 -8.83 -17.95
CA TYR A 44 -14.97 -8.85 -18.36
C TYR A 44 -14.47 -7.43 -18.59
N THR A 45 -13.19 -7.23 -18.33
CA THR A 45 -12.45 -6.02 -18.69
C THR A 45 -11.08 -6.36 -19.27
N VAL A 46 -10.63 -5.54 -20.20
CA VAL A 46 -9.22 -5.47 -20.61
C VAL A 46 -8.72 -4.06 -20.30
N MET A 47 -7.49 -3.96 -19.81
CA MET A 47 -6.90 -2.69 -19.42
C MET A 47 -5.43 -2.68 -19.79
N LEU A 48 -4.96 -1.55 -20.30
CA LEU A 48 -3.55 -1.23 -20.39
C LEU A 48 -3.19 -0.27 -19.26
N GLN A 49 -2.14 -0.59 -18.53
CA GLN A 49 -1.70 0.21 -17.39
C GLN A 49 -0.20 0.50 -17.47
N ASN A 50 0.15 1.73 -17.16
CA ASN A 50 1.50 2.14 -16.80
C ASN A 50 1.57 2.31 -15.28
N THR A 51 2.59 1.75 -14.65
CA THR A 51 2.85 1.85 -13.20
C THR A 51 4.24 2.44 -12.99
N ASN A 52 4.29 3.55 -12.26
CA ASN A 52 5.53 4.22 -11.87
C ASN A 52 5.72 4.06 -10.38
N THR A 53 6.83 3.47 -9.96
CA THR A 53 7.12 3.19 -8.55
C THR A 53 8.13 4.18 -8.01
N PHE A 54 7.86 4.73 -6.84
CA PHE A 54 8.70 5.69 -6.12
C PHE A 54 9.06 5.14 -4.75
N GLU A 55 10.29 5.41 -4.32
CA GLU A 55 10.79 5.01 -3.02
C GLU A 55 11.89 5.97 -2.58
N ILE A 56 11.83 6.44 -1.33
CA ILE A 56 12.81 7.36 -0.75
C ILE A 56 13.02 6.95 0.70
N TYR A 57 14.29 6.86 1.10
CA TYR A 57 14.73 6.60 2.47
C TYR A 57 15.53 7.79 2.98
N HIS A 58 14.98 8.50 3.97
CA HIS A 58 15.70 9.50 4.74
C HIS A 58 16.25 8.86 5.99
N ILE A 59 17.56 8.88 6.16
CA ILE A 59 18.24 8.38 7.36
C ILE A 59 18.92 9.56 8.02
N SER A 60 18.57 9.82 9.25
CA SER A 60 19.09 10.97 9.99
C SER A 60 19.43 10.63 11.44
N ASN A 61 20.26 11.47 12.05
CA ASN A 61 20.58 11.40 13.47
C ASN A 61 20.01 12.61 14.23
N GLY A 62 20.13 12.56 15.56
CA GLY A 62 19.68 13.64 16.44
C GLY A 62 20.48 14.96 16.31
N LYS A 63 21.59 14.98 15.54
CA LYS A 63 22.43 16.15 15.31
C LYS A 63 22.13 16.86 13.97
N GLY A 64 21.12 16.42 13.24
CA GLY A 64 20.72 17.02 11.98
C GLY A 64 21.57 16.60 10.78
N GLN A 65 22.34 15.52 10.90
CA GLN A 65 23.01 14.88 9.76
C GLN A 65 22.02 13.95 9.09
N GLU A 66 22.04 13.92 7.77
CA GLU A 66 21.06 13.19 6.95
C GLU A 66 21.70 12.61 5.70
N VAL A 67 21.29 11.40 5.35
CA VAL A 67 21.59 10.74 4.07
C VAL A 67 20.27 10.28 3.47
N VAL A 68 20.06 10.61 2.20
CA VAL A 68 18.85 10.25 1.46
C VAL A 68 19.21 9.27 0.36
N PHE A 69 18.61 8.07 0.42
CA PHE A 69 18.73 7.05 -0.61
C PHE A 69 17.45 6.97 -1.42
N ALA A 70 17.57 6.88 -2.73
CA ALA A 70 16.47 6.65 -3.62
C ALA A 70 16.93 5.77 -4.79
N PRO A 71 16.13 4.79 -5.23
CA PRO A 71 16.45 4.02 -6.42
C PRO A 71 16.16 4.83 -7.69
N LYS A 72 16.61 4.34 -8.84
CA LYS A 72 16.11 4.87 -10.11
C LYS A 72 14.60 4.63 -10.22
N PRO A 73 13.83 5.61 -10.73
CA PRO A 73 12.40 5.40 -10.98
C PRO A 73 12.16 4.19 -11.90
N SER A 74 11.17 3.37 -11.57
CA SER A 74 10.77 2.21 -12.36
C SER A 74 9.50 2.53 -13.13
N TYR A 75 9.52 2.28 -14.46
CA TYR A 75 8.39 2.51 -15.37
C TYR A 75 7.92 1.18 -15.96
N LYS A 76 6.83 0.65 -15.44
CA LYS A 76 6.26 -0.63 -15.87
C LYS A 76 5.04 -0.41 -16.74
N VAL A 77 4.93 -1.14 -17.85
CA VAL A 77 3.75 -1.10 -18.73
C VAL A 77 3.28 -2.52 -19.00
N GLY A 78 1.99 -2.73 -18.99
CA GLY A 78 1.45 -4.04 -19.32
C GLY A 78 -0.06 -4.13 -19.41
N PRO A 79 -0.55 -5.20 -20.08
CA PRO A 79 -1.96 -5.51 -20.17
C PRO A 79 -2.48 -6.18 -18.89
N TYR A 80 -3.75 -5.92 -18.59
CA TYR A 80 -4.53 -6.57 -17.54
C TYR A 80 -5.82 -7.11 -18.12
N ILE A 81 -6.21 -8.28 -17.65
CA ILE A 81 -7.50 -8.90 -17.95
C ILE A 81 -8.24 -9.07 -16.64
N GLY A 82 -9.48 -8.61 -16.58
CA GLY A 82 -10.32 -8.72 -15.40
C GLY A 82 -11.56 -9.59 -15.66
N TRP A 83 -11.92 -10.37 -14.65
CA TRP A 83 -13.16 -11.11 -14.57
C TRP A 83 -13.89 -10.76 -13.28
N ARG A 84 -14.93 -9.93 -13.42
CA ARG A 84 -15.65 -9.33 -12.28
C ARG A 84 -14.70 -8.51 -11.40
N TRP A 85 -14.31 -9.04 -10.22
CA TRP A 85 -13.45 -8.40 -9.24
C TRP A 85 -12.02 -8.98 -9.21
N VAL A 86 -11.73 -9.98 -10.06
CA VAL A 86 -10.39 -10.58 -10.18
C VAL A 86 -9.68 -9.97 -11.39
N PHE A 87 -8.50 -9.41 -11.16
CA PHE A 87 -7.64 -8.85 -12.21
C PHE A 87 -6.35 -9.66 -12.25
N LEU A 88 -5.91 -10.01 -13.44
CA LEU A 88 -4.63 -10.61 -13.72
C LEU A 88 -3.92 -9.75 -14.77
N GLY A 89 -2.70 -9.33 -14.48
CA GLY A 89 -1.89 -8.52 -15.39
C GLY A 89 -0.44 -8.95 -15.38
N TYR A 90 0.23 -8.66 -16.47
CA TYR A 90 1.67 -8.79 -16.60
C TYR A 90 2.25 -7.45 -17.04
N THR A 91 3.25 -6.96 -16.31
CA THR A 91 3.92 -5.70 -16.63
C THR A 91 5.40 -5.92 -16.90
N ILE A 92 5.93 -5.21 -17.87
CA ILE A 92 7.35 -5.19 -18.22
C ILE A 92 7.93 -3.88 -17.69
N ASP A 93 9.03 -3.96 -16.97
CA ASP A 93 9.81 -2.79 -16.55
C ASP A 93 10.67 -2.32 -17.71
N LEU A 94 10.35 -1.16 -18.26
CA LEU A 94 11.05 -0.56 -19.39
C LEU A 94 12.41 0.05 -19.02
N THR A 95 12.64 0.27 -17.73
CA THR A 95 13.88 0.89 -17.24
C THR A 95 14.94 -0.12 -16.83
N HIS A 96 14.54 -1.35 -16.49
CA HIS A 96 15.43 -2.41 -16.03
C HIS A 96 15.27 -3.67 -16.88
N LEU A 97 15.60 -3.56 -18.18
CA LEU A 97 15.56 -4.70 -19.11
C LEU A 97 16.74 -5.66 -18.93
N SER A 98 17.82 -5.20 -18.30
CA SER A 98 19.01 -6.00 -17.98
C SER A 98 19.55 -5.61 -16.60
N GLY A 99 19.67 -6.58 -15.70
CA GLY A 99 20.20 -6.38 -14.34
C GLY A 99 19.39 -7.15 -13.29
N GLU A 100 19.82 -7.12 -12.05
CA GLU A 100 19.02 -7.66 -10.93
C GLU A 100 17.77 -6.82 -10.73
N ALA A 101 16.67 -7.35 -11.19
CA ALA A 101 15.38 -6.67 -11.15
C ALA A 101 14.91 -6.54 -9.69
N ARG A 102 14.55 -5.32 -9.30
CA ARG A 102 13.80 -5.07 -8.07
C ARG A 102 12.56 -5.94 -8.03
N GLN A 103 12.34 -6.64 -6.91
CA GLN A 103 11.11 -7.40 -6.69
C GLN A 103 10.08 -6.48 -6.04
N ASP A 104 8.95 -6.31 -6.69
CA ASP A 104 7.89 -5.39 -6.26
C ASP A 104 6.53 -6.03 -6.51
N LEU A 105 5.85 -6.40 -5.44
CA LEU A 105 4.48 -6.89 -5.43
C LEU A 105 3.61 -5.92 -4.67
N ASN A 106 2.63 -5.33 -5.34
CA ASN A 106 1.59 -4.52 -4.72
C ASN A 106 0.23 -5.05 -5.16
N LEU A 107 -0.54 -5.56 -4.21
CA LEU A 107 -1.89 -6.05 -4.44
C LEU A 107 -2.85 -5.28 -3.56
N SER A 108 -3.77 -4.54 -4.17
CA SER A 108 -4.87 -3.88 -3.48
C SER A 108 -6.19 -4.48 -3.92
N VAL A 109 -6.98 -4.96 -2.97
CA VAL A 109 -8.30 -5.51 -3.18
C VAL A 109 -9.33 -4.63 -2.49
N TYR A 110 -10.30 -4.15 -3.26
CA TYR A 110 -11.35 -3.27 -2.75
C TYR A 110 -12.71 -3.96 -2.85
N SER A 111 -13.29 -4.28 -1.71
CA SER A 111 -14.73 -4.58 -1.61
C SER A 111 -15.50 -3.31 -1.23
N ASN A 112 -16.83 -3.39 -1.17
CA ASN A 112 -17.61 -2.24 -0.75
C ASN A 112 -17.32 -1.82 0.70
N GLN A 113 -17.02 -2.77 1.59
CA GLN A 113 -16.86 -2.54 3.04
C GLN A 113 -15.43 -2.61 3.53
N ILE A 114 -14.61 -3.45 2.90
CA ILE A 114 -13.26 -3.77 3.36
C ILE A 114 -12.31 -3.53 2.21
N GLY A 115 -11.25 -2.78 2.48
CA GLY A 115 -10.07 -2.70 1.65
C GLY A 115 -8.94 -3.52 2.26
N PHE A 116 -8.14 -4.11 1.41
CA PHE A 116 -6.97 -4.90 1.76
C PHE A 116 -5.83 -4.53 0.82
N ASP A 117 -4.71 -4.10 1.40
CA ASP A 117 -3.47 -3.85 0.67
C ASP A 117 -2.41 -4.85 1.14
N LEU A 118 -1.77 -5.53 0.21
CA LEU A 118 -0.62 -6.40 0.44
C LEU A 118 0.54 -5.86 -0.38
N PHE A 119 1.71 -5.72 0.24
CA PHE A 119 2.90 -5.26 -0.44
C PHE A 119 4.13 -6.04 0.00
N TRP A 120 5.00 -6.28 -0.95
CA TRP A 120 6.31 -6.87 -0.75
C TRP A 120 7.27 -6.22 -1.74
N ARG A 121 8.31 -5.59 -1.19
CA ARG A 121 9.37 -4.95 -1.95
C ARG A 121 10.71 -5.45 -1.47
N LYS A 122 11.60 -5.70 -2.40
CA LYS A 122 13.00 -5.96 -2.15
C LYS A 122 13.81 -5.13 -3.13
N SER A 123 14.78 -4.37 -2.63
CA SER A 123 15.66 -3.54 -3.45
C SER A 123 16.45 -4.38 -4.46
N GLY A 124 16.77 -3.77 -5.60
CA GLY A 124 17.85 -4.17 -6.49
C GLY A 124 19.13 -3.38 -6.17
N ASP A 125 20.09 -3.41 -7.08
CA ASP A 125 21.39 -2.70 -6.97
C ASP A 125 21.34 -1.30 -7.59
N ASP A 126 20.16 -0.76 -7.84
CA ASP A 126 19.93 0.49 -8.59
C ASP A 126 19.80 1.74 -7.71
N TYR A 127 20.15 1.62 -6.41
CA TYR A 127 20.07 2.74 -5.49
C TYR A 127 21.12 3.81 -5.76
N ARG A 128 20.79 5.01 -5.33
CA ARG A 128 21.64 6.20 -5.44
C ARG A 128 21.58 6.97 -4.13
N ILE A 129 22.69 7.58 -3.77
CA ILE A 129 22.71 8.65 -2.78
C ILE A 129 22.09 9.87 -3.46
N SER A 130 20.85 10.20 -3.10
CA SER A 130 20.15 11.34 -3.67
C SER A 130 20.65 12.65 -3.12
N GLN A 131 20.89 12.68 -1.80
CA GLN A 131 21.37 13.86 -1.08
C GLN A 131 22.09 13.44 0.20
N VAL A 132 23.07 14.25 0.60
CA VAL A 132 23.75 14.16 1.89
C VAL A 132 23.78 15.52 2.53
N ASN A 133 23.53 15.59 3.83
CA ASN A 133 23.68 16.78 4.65
C ASN A 133 24.46 16.45 5.94
N PHE A 134 25.67 16.94 6.06
CA PHE A 134 26.50 16.75 7.26
C PHE A 134 26.55 18.00 8.13
N GLY A 135 25.74 19.02 7.84
CA GLY A 135 25.69 20.31 8.52
C GLY A 135 26.29 21.45 7.70
N LYS A 136 26.02 22.68 8.15
CA LYS A 136 26.32 23.93 7.39
C LYS A 136 27.79 24.12 7.02
N LYS A 137 28.71 23.46 7.72
CA LYS A 137 30.17 23.61 7.48
C LYS A 137 30.67 22.80 6.27
N TYR A 138 29.87 21.84 5.79
CA TYR A 138 30.31 20.85 4.81
C TYR A 138 29.62 21.08 3.47
N ASN A 139 30.39 21.22 2.40
CA ASN A 139 29.86 21.26 1.05
C ASN A 139 29.71 19.83 0.52
N THR A 140 28.48 19.34 0.47
CA THR A 140 28.14 17.98 0.04
C THR A 140 27.58 17.92 -1.38
N SER A 141 27.71 18.96 -2.18
CA SER A 141 27.17 19.05 -3.55
C SER A 141 27.69 17.94 -4.48
N GLY A 142 28.93 17.47 -4.26
CA GLY A 142 29.51 16.34 -5.00
C GLY A 142 28.84 14.97 -4.76
N MET A 143 27.99 14.87 -3.72
CA MET A 143 27.26 13.67 -3.35
C MET A 143 25.83 13.62 -3.92
N HIS A 144 25.44 14.56 -4.75
CA HIS A 144 24.10 14.57 -5.33
C HIS A 144 23.95 13.54 -6.45
N ASN A 145 22.96 12.65 -6.29
CA ASN A 145 22.58 11.63 -7.30
C ASN A 145 23.71 10.66 -7.69
N VAL A 146 24.54 10.25 -6.72
CA VAL A 146 25.66 9.32 -6.89
C VAL A 146 25.17 7.87 -6.83
N ALA A 147 25.56 7.01 -7.78
CA ALA A 147 25.24 5.59 -7.77
C ALA A 147 25.83 4.94 -6.49
N PHE A 148 25.03 4.10 -5.82
CA PHE A 148 25.43 3.45 -4.58
C PHE A 148 24.74 2.09 -4.45
N ASP A 149 25.45 1.03 -4.71
CA ASP A 149 24.98 -0.36 -4.63
C ASP A 149 25.14 -0.99 -3.22
N GLY A 150 25.61 -0.20 -2.24
CA GLY A 150 25.72 -0.62 -0.83
C GLY A 150 24.46 -0.38 0.01
N PHE A 151 23.32 -0.06 -0.60
CA PHE A 151 22.06 0.12 0.13
C PHE A 151 21.05 -0.96 -0.26
N HIS A 152 20.64 -1.75 0.70
CA HIS A 152 19.62 -2.78 0.51
C HIS A 152 18.43 -2.57 1.44
N SER A 153 17.23 -2.68 0.90
CA SER A 153 15.98 -2.56 1.66
C SER A 153 15.02 -3.69 1.35
N SER A 154 14.24 -4.05 2.34
CA SER A 154 13.09 -4.94 2.16
C SER A 154 11.93 -4.46 3.01
N VAL A 155 10.76 -4.35 2.39
CA VAL A 155 9.52 -3.97 3.06
C VAL A 155 8.45 -4.98 2.67
N ARG A 156 7.79 -5.57 3.65
CA ARG A 156 6.65 -6.45 3.44
C ARG A 156 5.59 -6.21 4.47
N GLY A 157 4.32 -6.26 4.06
CA GLY A 157 3.25 -6.02 5.00
C GLY A 157 1.88 -6.06 4.36
N PHE A 158 0.89 -5.85 5.20
CA PHE A 158 -0.50 -5.71 4.78
C PHE A 158 -1.22 -4.65 5.61
N ASN A 159 -2.26 -4.06 5.03
CA ASN A 159 -3.23 -3.22 5.71
C ASN A 159 -4.64 -3.74 5.40
N VAL A 160 -5.46 -3.82 6.42
CA VAL A 160 -6.89 -4.13 6.29
C VAL A 160 -7.66 -2.97 6.90
N TYR A 161 -8.62 -2.43 6.18
CA TYR A 161 -9.40 -1.31 6.67
C TYR A 161 -10.88 -1.43 6.32
N TYR A 162 -11.70 -0.91 7.23
CA TYR A 162 -13.15 -0.89 7.14
C TYR A 162 -13.64 0.47 6.63
N ILE A 163 -14.64 0.46 5.74
CA ILE A 163 -15.26 1.61 5.13
C ILE A 163 -16.65 1.78 5.75
N PHE A 164 -16.83 2.77 6.63
CA PHE A 164 -18.05 2.91 7.41
C PHE A 164 -19.27 3.26 6.56
N ASN A 165 -19.11 4.15 5.57
CA ASN A 165 -20.20 4.57 4.71
C ASN A 165 -20.26 3.78 3.39
N HIS A 166 -19.91 2.50 3.42
CA HIS A 166 -19.81 1.61 2.26
C HIS A 166 -21.07 1.51 1.38
N ARG A 167 -22.23 1.89 1.91
CA ARG A 167 -23.49 1.87 1.14
C ARG A 167 -23.56 3.01 0.13
N ARG A 168 -22.89 4.14 0.38
CA ARG A 168 -22.94 5.36 -0.44
C ARG A 168 -21.58 5.76 -1.00
N PHE A 169 -20.50 5.32 -0.38
CA PHE A 169 -19.12 5.56 -0.78
C PHE A 169 -18.50 4.28 -1.35
N SER A 170 -17.79 4.39 -2.48
CA SER A 170 -17.18 3.24 -3.15
C SER A 170 -15.73 3.49 -3.56
N TYR A 171 -14.77 2.86 -2.89
CA TYR A 171 -13.40 2.77 -3.38
C TYR A 171 -13.28 2.01 -4.71
N PRO A 172 -14.03 0.92 -4.95
CA PRO A 172 -14.04 0.27 -6.26
C PRO A 172 -14.30 1.21 -7.44
N ALA A 173 -15.05 2.29 -7.23
CA ALA A 173 -15.30 3.28 -8.28
C ALA A 173 -14.05 4.07 -8.69
N ALA A 174 -13.12 4.32 -7.75
CA ALA A 174 -11.91 5.08 -8.00
C ALA A 174 -10.72 4.20 -8.44
N TYR A 175 -10.61 2.96 -7.90
CA TYR A 175 -9.38 2.18 -8.00
C TYR A 175 -9.50 0.88 -8.79
N SER A 176 -10.66 0.22 -8.85
CA SER A 176 -10.84 -1.05 -9.57
C SER A 176 -11.90 -1.02 -10.67
N GLN A 177 -12.61 0.10 -10.84
CA GLN A 177 -13.62 0.30 -11.89
C GLN A 177 -14.76 -0.73 -11.90
N SER A 178 -14.96 -1.46 -10.79
CA SER A 178 -16.02 -2.47 -10.66
C SER A 178 -17.37 -1.88 -10.24
N THR A 179 -17.42 -0.59 -9.97
CA THR A 179 -18.62 0.23 -9.74
C THR A 179 -18.41 1.64 -10.27
N ILE A 180 -19.48 2.43 -10.32
CA ILE A 180 -19.42 3.86 -10.66
C ILE A 180 -20.04 4.66 -9.50
N GLN A 181 -19.33 5.68 -9.01
CA GLN A 181 -19.89 6.64 -8.07
C GLN A 181 -20.71 7.68 -8.83
N ARG A 182 -22.00 7.82 -8.50
CA ARG A 182 -22.93 8.75 -9.19
C ARG A 182 -23.15 10.05 -8.45
N ARG A 183 -22.93 10.08 -7.13
CA ARG A 183 -23.04 11.26 -6.28
C ARG A 183 -21.86 11.34 -5.34
N SER A 184 -21.37 12.55 -5.12
CA SER A 184 -20.27 12.78 -4.18
C SER A 184 -20.62 12.30 -2.79
N GLN A 185 -19.67 11.61 -2.15
CA GLN A 185 -19.86 11.07 -0.82
C GLN A 185 -18.51 10.76 -0.16
N GLY A 186 -18.45 10.89 1.16
CA GLY A 186 -17.28 10.51 1.94
C GLY A 186 -17.56 9.35 2.91
N SER A 187 -16.48 8.81 3.47
CA SER A 187 -16.53 7.75 4.47
C SER A 187 -15.39 7.89 5.46
N PRO A 188 -15.66 7.79 6.76
CA PRO A 188 -14.62 7.45 7.74
C PRO A 188 -14.04 6.07 7.44
N LEU A 189 -12.78 5.88 7.82
CA LEU A 189 -12.01 4.64 7.67
C LEU A 189 -11.40 4.28 9.01
N ALA A 190 -11.33 2.99 9.32
CA ALA A 190 -10.54 2.46 10.42
C ALA A 190 -9.85 1.17 9.98
N GLY A 191 -8.60 0.97 10.38
CA GLY A 191 -7.84 -0.17 9.90
C GLY A 191 -6.78 -0.66 10.87
N ILE A 192 -6.21 -1.80 10.51
CA ILE A 192 -5.07 -2.40 11.17
C ILE A 192 -4.01 -2.74 10.12
N GLY A 193 -2.75 -2.63 10.50
CA GLY A 193 -1.63 -2.93 9.64
C GLY A 193 -0.55 -3.75 10.33
N TYR A 194 0.18 -4.48 9.51
CA TYR A 194 1.40 -5.17 9.89
C TYR A 194 2.45 -4.92 8.81
N THR A 195 3.64 -4.50 9.23
CA THR A 195 4.73 -4.25 8.31
C THR A 195 6.05 -4.74 8.92
N ARG A 196 6.92 -5.32 8.12
CA ARG A 196 8.29 -5.63 8.49
C ARG A 196 9.23 -4.92 7.53
N HIS A 197 10.16 -4.19 8.08
CA HIS A 197 11.20 -3.46 7.38
C HIS A 197 12.56 -4.06 7.70
N SER A 198 13.43 -4.10 6.69
CA SER A 198 14.85 -4.41 6.83
C SER A 198 15.61 -3.40 6.00
N LEU A 199 16.58 -2.76 6.60
CA LEU A 199 17.52 -1.83 5.96
C LEU A 199 18.93 -2.32 6.24
N ASP A 200 19.74 -2.41 5.22
CA ASP A 200 21.16 -2.78 5.30
C ASP A 200 21.98 -1.78 4.49
N ILE A 201 23.00 -1.21 5.13
CA ILE A 201 23.82 -0.14 4.55
C ILE A 201 25.30 -0.51 4.75
N ASP A 202 26.00 -0.61 3.64
CA ASP A 202 27.46 -0.76 3.62
C ASP A 202 28.11 0.62 3.86
N TRP A 203 28.40 0.89 5.13
CA TRP A 203 29.03 2.16 5.53
C TRP A 203 30.49 2.26 5.12
N GLU A 204 31.22 1.15 4.97
CA GLU A 204 32.60 1.16 4.47
C GLU A 204 32.62 1.67 3.03
N LYS A 205 31.78 1.10 2.19
CA LYS A 205 31.59 1.56 0.81
C LYS A 205 31.07 2.99 0.71
N PHE A 206 30.19 3.40 1.64
CA PHE A 206 29.75 4.78 1.72
C PHE A 206 30.91 5.74 2.02
N HIS A 207 31.82 5.37 2.95
CA HIS A 207 33.04 6.13 3.24
C HIS A 207 33.95 6.26 2.03
N GLU A 208 34.15 5.15 1.27
CA GLU A 208 34.95 5.16 0.05
C GLU A 208 34.39 6.17 -0.96
N VAL A 209 33.08 6.12 -1.22
CA VAL A 209 32.40 7.03 -2.16
C VAL A 209 32.52 8.50 -1.70
N VAL A 210 32.36 8.78 -0.41
CA VAL A 210 32.52 10.14 0.14
C VAL A 210 33.96 10.62 -0.01
N ASN A 211 34.97 9.80 0.32
CA ASN A 211 36.38 10.16 0.17
C ASN A 211 36.79 10.39 -1.29
N GLU A 212 36.23 9.61 -2.22
CA GLU A 212 36.46 9.79 -3.65
C GLU A 212 35.88 11.11 -4.17
N ARG A 213 34.68 11.49 -3.70
CA ARG A 213 33.90 12.62 -4.22
C ARG A 213 34.20 13.94 -3.53
N LEU A 214 34.45 13.93 -2.22
CA LEU A 214 34.62 15.12 -1.41
C LEU A 214 36.05 15.32 -0.87
N GLY A 215 36.89 14.26 -0.92
CA GLY A 215 38.25 14.26 -0.44
C GLY A 215 38.46 13.43 0.83
N LYS A 216 39.69 12.97 1.02
CA LYS A 216 40.10 12.15 2.19
C LYS A 216 39.95 12.95 3.48
N GLY A 217 39.50 12.26 4.53
CA GLY A 217 39.33 12.85 5.87
C GLY A 217 38.04 13.66 6.05
N TYR A 218 37.20 13.78 5.01
CA TYR A 218 35.97 14.56 5.09
C TYR A 218 34.96 14.02 6.11
N LEU A 219 34.98 12.72 6.38
CA LEU A 219 34.11 12.06 7.34
C LEU A 219 34.73 11.90 8.73
N ASP A 220 36.04 12.12 8.92
CA ASP A 220 36.72 11.91 10.20
C ASP A 220 36.15 12.81 11.30
N ASP A 221 35.70 14.00 10.93
CA ASP A 221 35.05 14.97 11.83
C ASP A 221 33.51 14.75 11.95
N VAL A 222 32.92 13.95 11.05
CA VAL A 222 31.46 13.82 10.92
C VAL A 222 30.94 12.50 11.51
N THR A 223 31.84 11.58 11.87
CA THR A 223 31.51 10.22 12.29
C THR A 223 30.68 10.17 13.56
N ASP A 224 29.37 10.21 13.44
CA ASP A 224 28.47 9.81 14.52
C ASP A 224 28.12 8.31 14.35
N THR A 225 28.64 7.49 15.26
CA THR A 225 28.36 6.05 15.31
C THR A 225 26.88 5.72 15.38
N ALA A 226 26.02 6.68 15.75
CA ALA A 226 24.58 6.53 15.76
C ALA A 226 23.97 6.52 14.34
N LEU A 227 24.60 7.20 13.37
CA LEU A 227 24.17 7.17 11.96
C LEU A 227 24.62 5.89 11.26
N MET A 228 25.74 5.29 11.69
CA MET A 228 26.41 4.16 11.04
C MET A 228 25.92 2.79 11.50
N ARG A 229 24.61 2.62 11.64
CA ARG A 229 24.03 1.29 11.88
C ARG A 229 23.85 0.57 10.55
N SER A 230 24.64 -0.49 10.33
CA SER A 230 24.62 -1.27 9.08
C SER A 230 23.32 -2.02 8.86
N ASN A 231 22.72 -2.57 9.90
CA ASN A 231 21.48 -3.37 9.77
C ASN A 231 20.42 -2.91 10.77
N VAL A 232 19.23 -2.57 10.25
CA VAL A 232 18.08 -2.16 11.05
C VAL A 232 16.86 -2.99 10.60
N GLU A 233 16.45 -3.94 11.44
CA GLU A 233 15.21 -4.69 11.26
C GLU A 233 14.17 -4.26 12.28
N TYR A 234 12.97 -3.90 11.84
CA TYR A 234 11.85 -3.65 12.73
C TYR A 234 10.54 -4.19 12.18
N THR A 235 9.68 -4.56 13.11
CA THR A 235 8.32 -5.02 12.86
C THR A 235 7.35 -3.99 13.44
N ASP A 236 6.29 -3.73 12.72
CA ASP A 236 5.35 -2.66 12.96
C ASP A 236 3.93 -3.23 13.02
N PHE A 237 3.21 -2.95 14.11
CA PHE A 237 1.78 -3.20 14.26
C PHE A 237 1.08 -1.87 14.41
N SER A 238 0.12 -1.60 13.54
CA SER A 238 -0.53 -0.30 13.50
C SER A 238 -2.05 -0.37 13.57
N VAL A 239 -2.63 0.66 14.18
CA VAL A 239 -4.06 0.95 14.13
C VAL A 239 -4.23 2.30 13.44
N SER A 240 -5.06 2.34 12.42
CA SER A 240 -5.25 3.53 11.60
C SER A 240 -6.67 4.06 11.66
N GLY A 241 -6.79 5.37 11.53
CA GLY A 241 -8.05 6.08 11.32
C GLY A 241 -7.88 7.10 10.20
N GLY A 242 -8.96 7.40 9.49
CA GLY A 242 -8.88 8.34 8.38
C GLY A 242 -10.22 8.67 7.76
N TYR A 243 -10.14 9.38 6.65
CA TYR A 243 -11.29 9.78 5.87
C TYR A 243 -10.98 9.72 4.37
N ALA A 244 -11.98 9.30 3.60
CA ALA A 244 -11.96 9.29 2.14
C ALA A 244 -13.14 10.06 1.59
N TYR A 245 -12.95 10.73 0.46
CA TYR A 245 -14.00 11.49 -0.20
C TYR A 245 -13.96 11.28 -1.71
N ASN A 246 -15.08 10.80 -2.25
CA ASN A 246 -15.38 10.69 -3.67
C ASN A 246 -16.10 11.96 -4.14
N TRP A 247 -15.45 12.77 -4.95
CA TRP A 247 -16.03 13.95 -5.57
C TRP A 247 -16.40 13.69 -7.02
N VAL A 248 -17.69 13.59 -7.30
CA VAL A 248 -18.23 13.52 -8.66
C VAL A 248 -18.40 14.95 -9.16
N PHE A 249 -17.43 15.46 -9.89
CA PHE A 249 -17.37 16.86 -10.30
C PHE A 249 -17.92 17.12 -11.71
N ALA A 250 -18.06 16.05 -12.52
CA ALA A 250 -18.67 16.12 -13.85
C ALA A 250 -19.31 14.78 -14.23
N HIS A 251 -20.04 14.75 -15.34
CA HIS A 251 -20.66 13.52 -15.85
C HIS A 251 -19.59 12.45 -16.12
N ASN A 252 -19.70 11.32 -15.43
CA ASN A 252 -18.75 10.19 -15.49
C ASN A 252 -17.35 10.49 -14.95
N TRP A 253 -17.09 11.62 -14.31
CA TRP A 253 -15.81 11.96 -13.71
C TRP A 253 -15.87 11.88 -12.18
N LEU A 254 -14.87 11.22 -11.62
CA LEU A 254 -14.69 11.04 -10.18
C LEU A 254 -13.26 11.45 -9.79
N LEU A 255 -13.13 12.20 -8.71
CA LEU A 255 -11.89 12.41 -7.97
C LEU A 255 -12.06 11.81 -6.58
N ASP A 256 -11.21 10.84 -6.21
CA ASP A 256 -11.09 10.33 -4.85
C ASP A 256 -9.85 10.91 -4.18
N VAL A 257 -10.00 11.33 -2.94
CA VAL A 257 -8.89 11.70 -2.07
C VAL A 257 -9.11 11.05 -0.72
N SER A 258 -8.10 10.35 -0.21
CA SER A 258 -8.15 9.76 1.11
C SER A 258 -6.83 9.88 1.86
N LEU A 259 -6.94 10.02 3.19
CA LEU A 259 -5.83 10.05 4.11
C LEU A 259 -6.16 9.18 5.33
N GLN A 260 -5.27 8.27 5.67
CA GLN A 260 -5.28 7.49 6.90
C GLN A 260 -4.01 7.77 7.68
N LEU A 261 -4.14 8.09 8.95
CA LEU A 261 -3.05 8.18 9.90
C LEU A 261 -3.06 6.94 10.77
N ALA A 262 -1.90 6.37 11.04
CA ALA A 262 -1.74 5.17 11.81
C ALA A 262 -0.82 5.41 13.01
N ILE A 263 -1.24 4.96 14.17
CA ILE A 263 -0.36 4.85 15.34
C ILE A 263 0.23 3.44 15.29
N ALA A 264 1.54 3.39 15.16
CA ALA A 264 2.30 2.17 14.96
C ALA A 264 3.18 1.86 16.17
N TYR A 265 3.09 0.64 16.68
CA TYR A 265 4.01 0.11 17.67
C TYR A 265 5.13 -0.66 16.98
N LYS A 266 6.38 -0.20 17.14
CA LYS A 266 7.54 -0.73 16.42
C LYS A 266 8.46 -1.52 17.35
N HIS A 267 8.68 -2.77 16.98
CA HIS A 267 9.58 -3.69 17.67
C HIS A 267 10.82 -3.94 16.80
N THR A 268 12.02 -3.67 17.35
CA THR A 268 13.30 -3.83 16.64
C THR A 268 13.97 -5.13 17.02
N LYS A 269 14.36 -5.94 16.04
CA LYS A 269 15.26 -7.08 16.24
C LYS A 269 16.67 -6.55 16.41
N GLY A 270 17.35 -6.90 17.51
CA GLY A 270 18.77 -6.53 17.74
C GLY A 270 19.01 -5.62 18.91
N ASP A 271 18.05 -5.33 19.77
CA ASP A 271 18.33 -4.90 21.13
C ASP A 271 18.84 -6.12 21.92
N ALA A 272 20.12 -6.41 21.72
CA ALA A 272 20.83 -7.56 22.26
C ALA A 272 21.10 -7.43 23.75
N ASN A 273 20.08 -7.30 24.58
CA ASN A 273 20.19 -7.46 26.04
C ASN A 273 18.90 -7.99 26.68
N THR A 274 18.05 -8.70 25.94
CA THR A 274 16.87 -9.30 26.54
C THR A 274 16.75 -10.76 26.17
N GLU A 275 17.01 -11.61 27.17
CA GLU A 275 16.49 -12.97 27.24
C GLU A 275 15.02 -12.98 26.83
N HIS A 276 14.58 -13.99 26.11
CA HIS A 276 13.26 -14.20 25.53
C HIS A 276 12.08 -13.80 26.46
N LYS A 277 11.81 -12.52 26.58
CA LYS A 277 10.60 -12.00 27.21
C LYS A 277 9.52 -11.81 26.15
N GLY A 278 8.32 -12.31 26.41
CA GLY A 278 7.21 -12.24 25.46
C GLY A 278 6.86 -10.82 25.07
N MET A 279 6.32 -10.62 23.85
CA MET A 279 6.00 -9.34 23.21
C MET A 279 5.24 -8.33 24.10
N PHE A 280 4.52 -8.77 25.11
CA PHE A 280 3.73 -7.93 26.04
C PHE A 280 4.50 -7.50 27.29
N GLN A 281 5.71 -7.99 27.55
CA GLN A 281 6.50 -7.65 28.75
C GLN A 281 7.46 -6.45 28.54
N GLU A 282 7.64 -6.00 27.29
CA GLU A 282 8.51 -4.89 26.92
C GLU A 282 7.76 -3.71 26.28
N PHE A 283 6.58 -3.39 26.79
CA PHE A 283 5.79 -2.28 26.27
C PHE A 283 6.47 -0.94 26.65
N ASP A 284 7.09 -0.27 25.66
CA ASP A 284 7.71 1.05 25.80
C ASP A 284 6.97 2.08 24.95
N PHE A 285 6.42 3.12 25.56
CA PHE A 285 5.74 4.22 24.87
C PHE A 285 6.63 4.96 23.85
N ARG A 286 7.96 4.88 23.95
CA ARG A 286 8.90 5.44 22.97
C ARG A 286 8.91 4.71 21.64
N ASN A 287 8.32 3.53 21.56
CA ASN A 287 8.21 2.74 20.35
C ASN A 287 6.98 3.09 19.50
N PHE A 288 6.14 4.03 19.93
CA PHE A 288 5.04 4.53 19.12
C PHE A 288 5.50 5.56 18.10
N ASN A 289 5.07 5.36 16.87
CA ASN A 289 5.37 6.25 15.75
C ASN A 289 4.08 6.56 14.98
N LEU A 290 4.09 7.67 14.24
CA LEU A 290 2.98 8.06 13.38
C LEU A 290 3.33 7.69 11.94
N ASP A 291 2.50 6.85 11.33
CA ASP A 291 2.59 6.48 9.92
C ASP A 291 1.40 7.03 9.15
N GLY A 292 1.48 7.06 7.82
CA GLY A 292 0.44 7.59 6.98
C GLY A 292 0.26 6.81 5.68
N ILE A 293 -1.00 6.75 5.22
CA ILE A 293 -1.35 6.20 3.91
C ILE A 293 -2.23 7.21 3.20
N SER A 294 -1.79 7.68 2.06
CA SER A 294 -2.55 8.60 1.22
C SER A 294 -2.90 7.95 -0.11
N ARG A 295 -4.12 8.18 -0.59
CA ARG A 295 -4.59 7.70 -1.90
C ARG A 295 -5.26 8.85 -2.62
N ILE A 296 -4.98 8.98 -3.91
CA ILE A 296 -5.60 9.95 -4.80
C ILE A 296 -5.94 9.19 -6.08
N GLY A 297 -7.15 9.37 -6.61
CA GLY A 297 -7.57 8.76 -7.86
C GLY A 297 -8.46 9.70 -8.66
N ILE A 298 -8.17 9.85 -9.94
CA ILE A 298 -9.03 10.53 -10.90
C ILE A 298 -9.42 9.54 -11.98
N VAL A 299 -10.71 9.46 -12.28
CA VAL A 299 -11.21 8.52 -13.28
C VAL A 299 -12.38 9.12 -14.05
N TRP A 300 -12.37 8.86 -15.35
CA TRP A 300 -13.51 8.95 -16.22
C TRP A 300 -14.02 7.55 -16.53
N ASN A 301 -15.31 7.27 -16.31
CA ASN A 301 -15.91 5.95 -16.49
C ASN A 301 -17.36 6.06 -16.99
N ASN A 302 -17.59 5.68 -18.25
CA ASN A 302 -18.93 5.64 -18.83
C ASN A 302 -19.56 4.24 -18.80
N MET A 303 -19.11 3.37 -17.90
CA MET A 303 -19.47 1.96 -17.74
C MET A 303 -18.78 1.03 -18.74
N ARG A 304 -18.60 1.41 -19.99
CA ARG A 304 -18.01 0.59 -21.05
C ARG A 304 -16.52 0.89 -21.24
N TRP A 305 -16.17 2.15 -21.33
CA TRP A 305 -14.80 2.65 -21.37
C TRP A 305 -14.46 3.36 -20.08
N TYR A 306 -13.24 3.22 -19.64
CA TYR A 306 -12.72 3.98 -18.54
C TYR A 306 -11.26 4.35 -18.76
N ALA A 307 -10.85 5.48 -18.24
CA ALA A 307 -9.48 5.94 -18.21
C ALA A 307 -9.24 6.73 -16.92
N GLY A 308 -8.04 6.66 -16.39
CA GLY A 308 -7.75 7.38 -15.17
C GLY A 308 -6.30 7.28 -14.73
N ALA A 309 -6.06 7.93 -13.61
CA ALA A 309 -4.81 7.82 -12.88
C ALA A 309 -5.09 7.64 -11.39
N ASN A 310 -4.24 6.90 -10.71
CA ASN A 310 -4.27 6.83 -9.25
C ASN A 310 -2.86 6.81 -8.67
N ALA A 311 -2.76 7.27 -7.44
CA ALA A 311 -1.53 7.25 -6.66
C ALA A 311 -1.82 6.72 -5.26
N ILE A 312 -0.94 5.87 -4.74
CA ILE A 312 -0.98 5.37 -3.37
C ILE A 312 0.42 5.57 -2.79
N PHE A 313 0.49 6.29 -1.67
CA PHE A 313 1.73 6.53 -0.95
C PHE A 313 1.62 6.07 0.49
N HIS A 314 2.67 5.41 0.95
CA HIS A 314 2.87 5.00 2.32
C HIS A 314 4.05 5.78 2.90
N ALA A 315 3.87 6.35 4.07
CA ALA A 315 4.91 7.02 4.83
C ALA A 315 5.08 6.30 6.16
N TYR A 316 6.28 5.80 6.41
CA TYR A 316 6.64 5.11 7.64
C TYR A 316 7.76 5.84 8.34
N ASN A 317 7.53 6.16 9.62
CA ASN A 317 8.52 6.82 10.47
C ASN A 317 9.04 5.82 11.49
N TYR A 318 10.36 5.76 11.64
CA TYR A 318 11.00 5.01 12.71
C TYR A 318 12.01 5.88 13.41
N LYS A 319 11.88 5.99 14.73
CA LYS A 319 12.82 6.76 15.57
C LYS A 319 13.22 5.94 16.78
N LYS A 320 14.51 5.74 16.97
CA LYS A 320 15.07 5.10 18.14
C LYS A 320 16.36 5.79 18.58
N LYS A 321 16.37 6.34 19.81
CA LYS A 321 17.49 7.11 20.36
C LYS A 321 17.90 8.27 19.40
N GLN A 322 19.08 8.19 18.83
CA GLN A 322 19.63 9.18 17.90
C GLN A 322 19.45 8.79 16.42
N PHE A 323 18.91 7.61 16.12
CA PHE A 323 18.69 7.13 14.77
C PHE A 323 17.22 7.32 14.37
N GLN A 324 17.00 7.91 13.21
CA GLN A 324 15.67 8.10 12.65
C GLN A 324 15.67 7.72 11.16
N THR A 325 14.65 6.98 10.73
CA THR A 325 14.37 6.78 9.29
C THR A 325 12.96 7.23 8.96
N ASN A 326 12.83 7.92 7.84
CA ASN A 326 11.54 8.26 7.24
C ASN A 326 11.51 7.63 5.85
N ASN A 327 10.65 6.64 5.66
CA ASN A 327 10.55 5.90 4.41
C ASN A 327 9.25 6.27 3.73
N ILE A 328 9.34 6.76 2.51
CA ILE A 328 8.17 7.05 1.69
C ILE A 328 8.25 6.17 0.46
N PHE A 329 7.24 5.38 0.22
CA PHE A 329 7.13 4.60 -1.00
C PHE A 329 5.71 4.57 -1.53
N GLY A 330 5.58 4.38 -2.81
CA GLY A 330 4.28 4.36 -3.45
C GLY A 330 4.36 4.08 -4.93
N ASN A 331 3.22 4.19 -5.56
CA ASN A 331 3.08 4.04 -6.99
C ASN A 331 2.08 5.04 -7.55
N VAL A 332 2.32 5.45 -8.79
CA VAL A 332 1.39 6.21 -9.61
C VAL A 332 1.07 5.38 -10.85
N ASN A 333 -0.21 5.15 -11.08
CA ASN A 333 -0.72 4.36 -12.18
C ASN A 333 -1.50 5.24 -13.14
N PHE A 334 -1.32 5.01 -14.44
CA PHE A 334 -2.14 5.55 -15.52
C PHE A 334 -2.75 4.37 -16.28
N TYR A 335 -4.02 4.41 -16.56
CA TYR A 335 -4.69 3.28 -17.19
C TYR A 335 -5.81 3.69 -18.12
N VAL A 336 -6.05 2.83 -19.12
CA VAL A 336 -7.21 2.86 -19.98
C VAL A 336 -7.77 1.45 -20.14
N GLY A 337 -9.08 1.29 -20.07
CA GLY A 337 -9.69 -0.02 -20.13
C GLY A 337 -11.05 -0.04 -20.80
N TYR A 338 -11.47 -1.25 -21.16
CA TYR A 338 -12.70 -1.53 -21.85
C TYR A 338 -13.43 -2.72 -21.24
N ASN A 339 -14.70 -2.53 -20.91
CA ASN A 339 -15.58 -3.53 -20.31
C ASN A 339 -16.48 -4.18 -21.37
N PHE A 340 -16.63 -5.52 -21.29
CA PHE A 340 -17.44 -6.29 -22.22
C PHE A 340 -18.10 -7.50 -21.56
N GLY A 341 -18.99 -8.20 -22.27
CA GLY A 341 -19.72 -9.34 -21.71
C GLY A 341 -20.85 -8.94 -20.77
N SER A 342 -21.94 -8.39 -21.28
CA SER A 342 -23.09 -7.92 -20.49
C SER A 342 -23.73 -9.00 -19.63
N ILE A 343 -24.03 -8.69 -18.36
CA ILE A 343 -24.70 -9.58 -17.39
C ILE A 343 -26.16 -9.89 -17.81
N HIS A 344 -26.79 -9.04 -18.63
CA HIS A 344 -28.25 -9.05 -18.86
C HIS A 344 -28.75 -9.91 -20.05
N LYS A 345 -27.91 -10.66 -20.78
CA LYS A 345 -28.34 -11.43 -21.98
C LYS A 345 -29.02 -12.78 -21.74
N LYS A 346 -29.26 -13.25 -20.51
CA LYS A 346 -29.83 -14.57 -20.22
C LYS A 346 -31.34 -14.63 -19.91
N LYS A 347 -32.10 -13.55 -20.03
CA LYS A 347 -33.55 -13.55 -19.67
C LYS A 347 -34.53 -13.55 -20.84
N LYS A 348 -34.12 -13.60 -22.12
CA LYS A 348 -35.06 -13.46 -23.27
C LYS A 348 -35.46 -14.73 -23.99
N ASN A 349 -35.05 -15.94 -23.57
CA ASN A 349 -35.36 -17.16 -24.29
C ASN A 349 -36.10 -18.25 -23.48
N LYS A 350 -36.93 -17.89 -22.52
CA LYS A 350 -37.80 -18.88 -21.83
C LYS A 350 -39.29 -18.53 -21.84
N THR A 351 -39.77 -17.87 -22.86
CA THR A 351 -41.22 -17.74 -23.05
C THR A 351 -41.55 -17.74 -24.54
N LYS A 352 -41.50 -18.92 -25.16
CA LYS A 352 -42.25 -19.32 -26.34
C LYS A 352 -41.95 -20.81 -26.59
N LYS A 353 -42.75 -21.68 -25.93
CA LYS A 353 -43.37 -22.90 -26.48
C LYS A 353 -44.48 -23.33 -25.54
#